data_e8045a65486d778719d436dcd3d1130d
#
_entry.id   e8045a65486d778719d436dcd3d1130d
#
_cell.length_a   1.000
_cell.length_b   1.000
_cell.length_c   1.000
_cell.angle_alpha   90.00
_cell.angle_beta   90.00
_cell.angle_gamma   90.00
#
_symmetry.space_group_name_H-M   'P 1'
#
loop_
_entity.id
_entity.type
_entity.pdbx_description
1 polymer ?
#
loop_
_entity_poly.entity_id
_entity_poly.type
_entity_poly.pdbx_seq_one_letter_code
_entity_poly.pdbx_strand_id
1 'polypeptide(L)'
;MIGPVVSGSPVLSPILLIGQAPGDKEGGFGKPFAWTAGKTMFKWFERIGLDEETFRQRVYMAAVCRCFPGKNPKGGDRVPSPAEIDNCAGWLQAEIDLLKPALILPVGKLAIGQLMPVNKLNEVIGKLHPVIFHGHRTEAIPLPHPSGASTWHRTAQGLELLESALTILKNHPAWQQVCHRSAQ
;
A
#
# COMPACT_ATOMS: atom_id res chain seq x y z
N MET A 1 3.79 -9.46 -17.53
CA MET A 1 2.76 -8.52 -17.02
C MET A 1 1.60 -8.52 -17.99
N ILE A 2 0.37 -8.55 -17.49
CA ILE A 2 -0.85 -8.75 -18.27
C ILE A 2 -1.79 -7.57 -18.02
N GLY A 3 -2.48 -7.13 -19.07
CA GLY A 3 -3.56 -6.14 -18.98
C GLY A 3 -3.09 -4.68 -18.87
N PRO A 4 -4.05 -3.77 -18.62
CA PRO A 4 -3.76 -2.36 -18.57
C PRO A 4 -2.94 -1.98 -17.34
N VAL A 5 -2.28 -0.82 -17.42
CA VAL A 5 -1.69 -0.16 -16.26
C VAL A 5 -2.82 0.27 -15.33
N VAL A 6 -2.66 -0.03 -14.04
CA VAL A 6 -3.60 0.40 -13.00
C VAL A 6 -2.88 1.34 -12.03
N SER A 7 -3.40 2.54 -11.89
CA SER A 7 -2.90 3.57 -10.97
C SER A 7 -4.03 4.16 -10.14
N GLY A 8 -3.70 4.78 -9.02
CA GLY A 8 -4.65 5.58 -8.24
C GLY A 8 -5.01 6.89 -8.92
N SER A 9 -5.93 7.63 -8.33
CA SER A 9 -6.27 8.97 -8.77
C SER A 9 -5.08 9.92 -8.63
N PRO A 10 -4.87 10.87 -9.54
CA PRO A 10 -3.77 11.82 -9.50
C PRO A 10 -4.03 12.89 -8.42
N VAL A 11 -3.67 12.60 -7.19
CA VAL A 11 -3.85 13.51 -6.05
C VAL A 11 -2.50 13.88 -5.45
N LEU A 12 -2.29 15.15 -5.12
CA LEU A 12 -1.16 15.58 -4.31
C LEU A 12 -1.46 15.24 -2.85
N SER A 13 -0.68 14.35 -2.28
CA SER A 13 -0.91 13.83 -0.93
C SER A 13 0.40 13.73 -0.14
N PRO A 14 0.38 14.02 1.15
CA PRO A 14 1.51 13.74 2.03
C PRO A 14 1.66 12.25 2.31
N ILE A 15 0.71 11.42 1.88
CA ILE A 15 0.72 9.96 2.07
C ILE A 15 0.77 9.26 0.72
N LEU A 16 1.69 8.32 0.60
CA LEU A 16 1.81 7.39 -0.52
C LEU A 16 1.53 5.95 -0.05
N LEU A 17 0.44 5.35 -0.53
CA LEU A 17 0.20 3.93 -0.33
C LEU A 17 0.82 3.12 -1.48
N ILE A 18 1.60 2.09 -1.15
CA ILE A 18 2.27 1.23 -2.13
C ILE A 18 1.78 -0.22 -1.95
N GLY A 19 1.05 -0.73 -2.93
CA GLY A 19 0.68 -2.14 -3.04
C GLY A 19 1.74 -2.98 -3.76
N GLN A 20 1.49 -4.28 -3.92
CA GLN A 20 2.38 -5.19 -4.67
C GLN A 20 2.23 -5.00 -6.18
N ALA A 21 1.05 -5.25 -6.70
CA ALA A 21 0.66 -5.19 -8.11
C ALA A 21 -0.87 -5.27 -8.21
N PRO A 22 -1.49 -4.85 -9.31
CA PRO A 22 -2.92 -5.07 -9.53
C PRO A 22 -3.26 -6.56 -9.52
N GLY A 23 -4.41 -6.88 -8.93
CA GLY A 23 -5.00 -8.21 -9.03
C GLY A 23 -5.75 -8.42 -10.35
N ASP A 24 -6.15 -9.68 -10.59
CA ASP A 24 -6.84 -10.14 -11.81
C ASP A 24 -8.03 -9.27 -12.25
N LYS A 25 -8.79 -8.76 -11.28
CA LYS A 25 -10.02 -7.96 -11.54
C LYS A 25 -9.77 -6.46 -11.68
N GLU A 26 -8.65 -5.97 -11.17
CA GLU A 26 -8.42 -4.53 -11.03
C GLU A 26 -8.21 -3.81 -12.36
N GLY A 27 -7.68 -4.52 -13.36
CA GLY A 27 -7.59 -4.01 -14.73
C GLY A 27 -8.94 -3.60 -15.33
N GLY A 28 -10.01 -4.37 -15.05
CA GLY A 28 -11.37 -4.05 -15.49
C GLY A 28 -12.00 -2.88 -14.73
N PHE A 29 -11.60 -2.65 -13.49
CA PHE A 29 -12.08 -1.50 -12.69
C PHE A 29 -11.26 -0.22 -12.91
N GLY A 30 -10.05 -0.33 -13.49
CA GLY A 30 -9.16 0.80 -13.74
C GLY A 30 -8.64 1.51 -12.47
N LYS A 31 -8.72 0.87 -11.30
CA LYS A 31 -8.29 1.44 -10.02
C LYS A 31 -7.71 0.38 -9.08
N PRO A 32 -6.67 0.72 -8.30
CA PRO A 32 -6.03 -0.21 -7.38
C PRO A 32 -6.94 -0.56 -6.20
N PHE A 33 -6.78 -1.76 -5.66
CA PHE A 33 -7.58 -2.26 -4.54
C PHE A 33 -9.10 -2.17 -4.76
N ALA A 34 -9.56 -2.42 -6.00
CA ALA A 34 -10.98 -2.34 -6.36
C ALA A 34 -11.79 -3.60 -6.03
N TRP A 35 -11.15 -4.67 -5.55
CA TRP A 35 -11.79 -5.94 -5.27
C TRP A 35 -11.75 -6.31 -3.78
N THR A 36 -11.85 -7.60 -3.44
CA THR A 36 -11.99 -8.08 -2.06
C THR A 36 -10.88 -7.63 -1.10
N ALA A 37 -9.64 -7.58 -1.56
CA ALA A 37 -8.51 -7.06 -0.76
C ALA A 37 -8.73 -5.60 -0.37
N GLY A 38 -9.17 -4.78 -1.31
CA GLY A 38 -9.48 -3.37 -1.04
C GLY A 38 -10.59 -3.20 -0.01
N LYS A 39 -11.69 -3.97 -0.13
CA LYS A 39 -12.79 -3.94 0.85
C LYS A 39 -12.31 -4.20 2.28
N THR A 40 -11.36 -5.12 2.46
CA THR A 40 -10.77 -5.39 3.77
C THR A 40 -9.91 -4.21 4.24
N MET A 41 -9.04 -3.69 3.37
CA MET A 41 -8.13 -2.60 3.70
C MET A 41 -8.88 -1.29 4.04
N PHE A 42 -9.88 -0.93 3.24
CA PHE A 42 -10.66 0.29 3.48
C PHE A 42 -11.47 0.23 4.77
N LYS A 43 -11.95 -0.95 5.19
CA LYS A 43 -12.54 -1.12 6.53
C LYS A 43 -11.56 -0.83 7.66
N TRP A 44 -10.26 -1.08 7.48
CA TRP A 44 -9.26 -0.69 8.48
C TRP A 44 -9.14 0.84 8.56
N PHE A 45 -9.11 1.52 7.41
CA PHE A 45 -8.98 2.98 7.36
C PHE A 45 -10.25 3.71 7.81
N GLU A 46 -11.43 3.18 7.52
CA GLU A 46 -12.72 3.70 8.00
C GLU A 46 -12.76 3.78 9.53
N ARG A 47 -12.22 2.77 10.23
CA ARG A 47 -12.13 2.74 11.70
C ARG A 47 -11.25 3.85 12.28
N ILE A 48 -10.38 4.44 11.49
CA ILE A 48 -9.49 5.53 11.89
C ILE A 48 -9.78 6.84 11.14
N GLY A 49 -10.98 6.96 10.54
CA GLY A 49 -11.54 8.23 10.08
C GLY A 49 -11.54 8.49 8.58
N LEU A 50 -11.14 7.53 7.72
CA LEU A 50 -11.21 7.66 6.26
C LEU A 50 -11.95 6.48 5.62
N ASP A 51 -13.14 6.71 5.10
CA ASP A 51 -13.83 5.77 4.21
C ASP A 51 -13.11 5.61 2.86
N GLU A 52 -13.52 4.62 2.06
CA GLU A 52 -12.88 4.31 0.78
C GLU A 52 -12.89 5.50 -0.19
N GLU A 53 -14.01 6.20 -0.31
CA GLU A 53 -14.16 7.31 -1.27
C GLU A 53 -13.23 8.45 -0.90
N THR A 54 -13.28 8.89 0.35
CA THR A 54 -12.44 9.94 0.90
C THR A 54 -10.96 9.57 0.82
N PHE A 55 -10.60 8.31 1.13
CA PHE A 55 -9.23 7.83 1.01
C PHE A 55 -8.71 7.95 -0.42
N ARG A 56 -9.49 7.51 -1.42
CA ARG A 56 -9.11 7.58 -2.84
C ARG A 56 -8.95 9.01 -3.36
N GLN A 57 -9.66 9.96 -2.77
CA GLN A 57 -9.58 11.39 -3.13
C GLN A 57 -8.41 12.12 -2.46
N ARG A 58 -7.85 11.57 -1.38
CA ARG A 58 -6.89 12.27 -0.52
C ARG A 58 -5.54 11.59 -0.38
N VAL A 59 -5.45 10.29 -0.68
CA VAL A 59 -4.23 9.50 -0.57
C VAL A 59 -3.81 8.99 -1.95
N TYR A 60 -2.57 9.25 -2.33
CA TYR A 60 -2.03 8.72 -3.59
C TYR A 60 -1.75 7.22 -3.46
N MET A 61 -2.26 6.44 -4.40
CA MET A 61 -2.17 4.98 -4.39
C MET A 61 -1.32 4.48 -5.55
N ALA A 62 -0.25 3.81 -5.23
CA ALA A 62 0.70 3.21 -6.15
C ALA A 62 0.85 1.71 -5.92
N ALA A 63 1.67 1.06 -6.73
CA ALA A 63 2.11 -0.31 -6.54
C ALA A 63 3.54 -0.50 -7.05
N VAL A 64 4.25 -1.53 -6.56
CA VAL A 64 5.58 -1.90 -7.04
C VAL A 64 5.55 -2.20 -8.54
N CYS A 65 4.52 -2.92 -8.98
CA CYS A 65 4.26 -3.14 -10.42
C CYS A 65 2.89 -2.61 -10.80
N ARG A 66 2.75 -2.11 -12.03
CA ARG A 66 1.57 -1.39 -12.51
C ARG A 66 0.56 -2.24 -13.27
N CYS A 67 0.95 -3.45 -13.64
CA CYS A 67 0.10 -4.40 -14.37
C CYS A 67 -0.05 -5.69 -13.58
N PHE A 68 -1.09 -6.45 -13.89
CA PHE A 68 -1.32 -7.76 -13.29
C PHE A 68 -0.18 -8.73 -13.64
N PRO A 69 0.48 -9.36 -12.66
CA PRO A 69 1.61 -10.24 -12.93
C PRO A 69 1.22 -11.63 -13.49
N GLY A 70 -0.06 -12.00 -13.43
CA GLY A 70 -0.56 -13.30 -13.80
C GLY A 70 -0.92 -14.19 -12.62
N LYS A 71 -1.49 -15.34 -12.88
CA LYS A 71 -1.87 -16.35 -11.89
C LYS A 71 -0.71 -17.26 -11.52
N ASN A 72 -0.69 -17.69 -10.28
CA ASN A 72 0.17 -18.78 -9.85
C ASN A 72 -0.49 -20.12 -10.29
N PRO A 73 0.26 -21.12 -10.79
CA PRO A 73 -0.29 -22.43 -11.11
C PRO A 73 -1.01 -23.11 -9.94
N LYS A 74 -0.64 -22.81 -8.71
CA LYS A 74 -1.26 -23.34 -7.49
C LYS A 74 -2.45 -22.49 -6.99
N GLY A 75 -2.91 -21.51 -7.77
CA GLY A 75 -3.98 -20.58 -7.43
C GLY A 75 -3.48 -19.26 -6.82
N GLY A 76 -4.33 -18.23 -6.89
CA GLY A 76 -4.00 -16.88 -6.50
C GLY A 76 -3.14 -16.12 -7.53
N ASP A 77 -2.85 -14.88 -7.23
CA ASP A 77 -2.01 -14.05 -8.08
C ASP A 77 -0.53 -14.31 -7.75
N ARG A 78 0.32 -14.38 -8.79
CA ARG A 78 1.75 -14.57 -8.53
C ARG A 78 2.41 -13.26 -8.06
N VAL A 79 3.51 -13.41 -7.36
CA VAL A 79 4.37 -12.28 -7.04
C VAL A 79 5.13 -11.86 -8.29
N PRO A 80 5.28 -10.56 -8.59
CA PRO A 80 6.15 -10.09 -9.66
C PRO A 80 7.57 -10.60 -9.54
N SER A 81 8.20 -10.91 -10.68
CA SER A 81 9.61 -11.30 -10.74
C SER A 81 10.52 -10.07 -10.52
N PRO A 82 11.80 -10.27 -10.14
CA PRO A 82 12.76 -9.17 -10.03
C PRO A 82 12.83 -8.30 -11.28
N ALA A 83 12.90 -8.91 -12.47
CA ALA A 83 12.92 -8.17 -13.74
C ALA A 83 11.66 -7.32 -13.99
N GLU A 84 10.48 -7.78 -13.56
CA GLU A 84 9.24 -7.00 -13.65
C GLU A 84 9.24 -5.84 -12.66
N ILE A 85 9.80 -6.03 -11.48
CA ILE A 85 9.98 -4.98 -10.47
C ILE A 85 10.94 -3.90 -11.01
N ASP A 86 12.09 -4.31 -11.53
CA ASP A 86 13.10 -3.41 -12.10
C ASP A 86 12.52 -2.58 -13.25
N ASN A 87 11.74 -3.20 -14.14
CA ASN A 87 11.07 -2.50 -15.24
C ASN A 87 10.02 -1.48 -14.77
N CYS A 88 9.47 -1.64 -13.58
CA CYS A 88 8.49 -0.73 -13.00
C CYS A 88 9.09 0.31 -12.06
N ALA A 89 10.33 0.13 -11.61
CA ALA A 89 10.94 0.95 -10.54
C ALA A 89 10.96 2.45 -10.85
N GLY A 90 11.15 2.83 -12.11
CA GLY A 90 11.17 4.23 -12.56
C GLY A 90 9.88 4.99 -12.26
N TRP A 91 8.73 4.31 -12.21
CA TRP A 91 7.46 4.95 -11.87
C TRP A 91 7.40 5.36 -10.41
N LEU A 92 7.80 4.48 -9.48
CA LEU A 92 7.86 4.81 -8.05
C LEU A 92 8.88 5.93 -7.79
N GLN A 93 10.05 5.90 -8.47
CA GLN A 93 11.03 6.98 -8.38
C GLN A 93 10.41 8.33 -8.76
N ALA A 94 9.74 8.42 -9.92
CA ALA A 94 9.12 9.64 -10.40
C ALA A 94 8.02 10.15 -9.45
N GLU A 95 7.22 9.23 -8.87
CA GLU A 95 6.18 9.57 -7.91
C GLU A 95 6.75 10.08 -6.58
N ILE A 96 7.83 9.48 -6.09
CA ILE A 96 8.54 9.95 -4.88
C ILE A 96 9.12 11.34 -5.12
N ASP A 97 9.75 11.57 -6.26
CA ASP A 97 10.35 12.86 -6.61
C ASP A 97 9.30 13.98 -6.72
N LEU A 98 8.13 13.64 -7.24
CA LEU A 98 7.01 14.58 -7.42
C LEU A 98 6.28 14.86 -6.11
N LEU A 99 5.92 13.81 -5.36
CA LEU A 99 5.04 13.89 -4.18
C LEU A 99 5.80 14.24 -2.90
N LYS A 100 7.06 13.79 -2.79
CA LYS A 100 7.87 13.91 -1.57
C LYS A 100 7.07 13.57 -0.31
N PRO A 101 6.48 12.33 -0.25
CA PRO A 101 5.53 11.98 0.79
C PRO A 101 6.17 12.03 2.19
N ALA A 102 5.45 12.58 3.14
CA ALA A 102 5.84 12.56 4.55
C ALA A 102 5.67 11.16 5.18
N LEU A 103 4.76 10.34 4.59
CA LEU A 103 4.46 9.01 5.07
C LEU A 103 4.24 8.05 3.90
N ILE A 104 4.85 6.85 3.96
CA ILE A 104 4.58 5.75 3.05
C ILE A 104 3.86 4.63 3.80
N LEU A 105 2.80 4.07 3.18
CA LEU A 105 2.07 2.90 3.65
C LEU A 105 2.36 1.71 2.73
N PRO A 106 3.45 0.95 2.96
CA PRO A 106 3.73 -0.24 2.17
C PRO A 106 2.83 -1.39 2.62
N VAL A 107 2.07 -1.97 1.68
CA VAL A 107 1.06 -3.00 1.92
C VAL A 107 1.55 -4.36 1.41
N GLY A 108 1.82 -5.28 2.34
CA GLY A 108 2.30 -6.63 2.06
C GLY A 108 3.81 -6.75 1.92
N LYS A 109 4.32 -7.98 2.05
CA LYS A 109 5.75 -8.27 2.19
C LYS A 109 6.60 -7.73 1.04
N LEU A 110 6.10 -7.78 -0.21
CA LEU A 110 6.84 -7.28 -1.36
C LEU A 110 7.04 -5.75 -1.30
N ALA A 111 5.96 -5.01 -1.04
CA ALA A 111 6.03 -3.54 -0.94
C ALA A 111 6.89 -3.11 0.25
N ILE A 112 6.77 -3.78 1.40
CA ILE A 112 7.61 -3.53 2.58
C ILE A 112 9.08 -3.76 2.25
N GLY A 113 9.38 -4.87 1.54
CA GLY A 113 10.73 -5.24 1.15
C GLY A 113 11.42 -4.27 0.19
N GLN A 114 10.67 -3.37 -0.48
CA GLN A 114 11.25 -2.29 -1.28
C GLN A 114 11.83 -1.16 -0.41
N LEU A 115 11.34 -0.99 0.82
CA LEU A 115 11.71 0.11 1.70
C LEU A 115 12.70 -0.33 2.80
N MET A 116 12.58 -1.58 3.27
CA MET A 116 13.36 -2.09 4.39
C MET A 116 13.50 -3.62 4.35
N PRO A 117 14.56 -4.19 4.95
CA PRO A 117 14.68 -5.64 5.12
C PRO A 117 13.48 -6.19 5.91
N VAL A 118 12.86 -7.28 5.41
CA VAL A 118 11.74 -7.95 6.08
C VAL A 118 11.84 -9.47 5.96
N ASN A 119 12.16 -10.14 7.05
CA ASN A 119 12.12 -11.60 7.14
C ASN A 119 10.73 -12.06 7.57
N LYS A 120 10.24 -11.54 8.68
CA LYS A 120 8.92 -11.81 9.24
C LYS A 120 8.12 -10.51 9.41
N LEU A 121 6.82 -10.56 9.12
CA LEU A 121 5.95 -9.38 9.21
C LEU A 121 5.83 -8.84 10.65
N ASN A 122 5.90 -9.72 11.65
CA ASN A 122 5.85 -9.32 13.06
C ASN A 122 7.08 -8.52 13.55
N GLU A 123 8.16 -8.47 12.77
CA GLU A 123 9.32 -7.65 13.09
C GLU A 123 9.11 -6.17 12.73
N VAL A 124 8.27 -5.89 11.72
CA VAL A 124 8.11 -4.56 11.12
C VAL A 124 6.71 -3.95 11.27
N ILE A 125 5.64 -4.76 11.28
CA ILE A 125 4.28 -4.24 11.44
C ILE A 125 4.03 -3.80 12.90
N GLY A 126 3.22 -2.77 13.09
CA GLY A 126 2.94 -2.17 14.40
C GLY A 126 3.99 -1.16 14.86
N LYS A 127 4.84 -0.69 13.97
CA LYS A 127 5.91 0.28 14.25
C LYS A 127 5.97 1.36 13.18
N LEU A 128 6.48 2.53 13.56
CA LEU A 128 6.88 3.61 12.66
C LEU A 128 8.37 3.44 12.34
N HIS A 129 8.72 3.49 11.06
CA HIS A 129 10.09 3.32 10.60
C HIS A 129 10.57 4.56 9.84
N PRO A 130 11.67 5.21 10.26
CA PRO A 130 12.35 6.17 9.40
C PRO A 130 13.02 5.41 8.26
N VAL A 131 12.79 5.84 7.03
CA VAL A 131 13.33 5.19 5.82
C VAL A 131 13.91 6.21 4.86
N ILE A 132 14.81 5.74 3.99
CA ILE A 132 15.23 6.45 2.79
C ILE A 132 14.76 5.61 1.60
N PHE A 133 13.84 6.14 0.80
CA PHE A 133 13.31 5.46 -0.35
C PHE A 133 13.51 6.31 -1.59
N HIS A 134 14.21 5.78 -2.59
CA HIS A 134 14.63 6.51 -3.79
C HIS A 134 15.30 7.87 -3.48
N GLY A 135 16.18 7.90 -2.46
CA GLY A 135 16.87 9.12 -2.05
C GLY A 135 16.05 10.10 -1.20
N HIS A 136 14.74 9.88 -1.05
CA HIS A 136 13.86 10.70 -0.22
C HIS A 136 13.78 10.16 1.21
N ARG A 137 14.02 11.03 2.22
CA ARG A 137 13.83 10.70 3.64
C ARG A 137 12.37 10.86 4.00
N THR A 138 11.78 9.81 4.57
CA THR A 138 10.37 9.77 4.95
C THR A 138 10.15 8.78 6.09
N GLU A 139 8.92 8.62 6.52
CA GLU A 139 8.51 7.60 7.49
C GLU A 139 7.66 6.54 6.81
N ALA A 140 7.67 5.33 7.32
CA ALA A 140 6.86 4.22 6.82
C ALA A 140 6.11 3.52 7.95
N ILE A 141 4.83 3.21 7.73
CA ILE A 141 4.01 2.35 8.58
C ILE A 141 3.60 1.13 7.74
N PRO A 142 4.31 0.00 7.89
CA PRO A 142 4.00 -1.23 7.16
C PRO A 142 2.64 -1.81 7.54
N LEU A 143 1.89 -2.27 6.53
CA LEU A 143 0.61 -2.95 6.70
C LEU A 143 0.65 -4.37 6.12
N PRO A 144 -0.09 -5.34 6.69
CA PRO A 144 -0.19 -6.67 6.13
C PRO A 144 -0.97 -6.63 4.81
N HIS A 145 -0.77 -7.65 3.95
CA HIS A 145 -1.58 -7.78 2.73
C HIS A 145 -3.02 -8.14 3.11
N PRO A 146 -4.04 -7.40 2.64
CA PRO A 146 -5.44 -7.55 3.07
C PRO A 146 -6.21 -8.68 2.36
N SER A 147 -5.57 -9.43 1.44
CA SER A 147 -6.24 -10.48 0.69
C SER A 147 -6.61 -11.68 1.55
N GLY A 148 -7.63 -12.43 1.12
CA GLY A 148 -8.03 -13.67 1.76
C GLY A 148 -6.96 -14.78 1.73
N ALA A 149 -6.02 -14.72 0.78
CA ALA A 149 -4.88 -15.64 0.69
C ALA A 149 -3.84 -15.37 1.79
N SER A 150 -3.79 -14.15 2.34
CA SER A 150 -2.92 -13.80 3.47
C SER A 150 -3.70 -13.93 4.77
N THR A 151 -3.46 -15.01 5.52
CA THR A 151 -4.15 -15.25 6.80
C THR A 151 -3.47 -14.57 7.99
N TRP A 152 -2.27 -14.01 7.79
CA TRP A 152 -1.45 -13.45 8.87
C TRP A 152 -2.20 -12.39 9.69
N HIS A 153 -2.90 -11.47 9.04
CA HIS A 153 -3.66 -10.41 9.70
C HIS A 153 -4.91 -10.91 10.46
N ARG A 154 -5.20 -12.23 10.42
CA ARG A 154 -6.28 -12.88 11.17
C ARG A 154 -5.78 -13.68 12.37
N THR A 155 -4.46 -13.86 12.50
CA THR A 155 -3.87 -14.47 13.70
C THR A 155 -3.96 -13.52 14.89
N ALA A 156 -3.95 -14.02 16.13
CA ALA A 156 -3.99 -13.17 17.32
C ALA A 156 -2.88 -12.10 17.31
N GLN A 157 -1.63 -12.52 17.05
CA GLN A 157 -0.50 -11.61 16.94
C GLN A 157 -0.65 -10.62 15.75
N GLY A 158 -1.15 -11.10 14.61
CA GLY A 158 -1.35 -10.25 13.43
C GLY A 158 -2.41 -9.19 13.65
N LEU A 159 -3.50 -9.51 14.37
CA LEU A 159 -4.53 -8.54 14.78
C LEU A 159 -3.95 -7.49 15.71
N GLU A 160 -3.23 -7.89 16.76
CA GLU A 160 -2.61 -6.96 17.71
C GLU A 160 -1.66 -5.99 17.03
N LEU A 161 -0.79 -6.49 16.15
CA LEU A 161 0.16 -5.65 15.42
C LEU A 161 -0.53 -4.74 14.38
N LEU A 162 -1.61 -5.20 13.74
CA LEU A 162 -2.42 -4.37 12.87
C LEU A 162 -3.09 -3.22 13.67
N GLU A 163 -3.66 -3.50 14.84
CA GLU A 163 -4.23 -2.47 15.71
C GLU A 163 -3.18 -1.44 16.14
N SER A 164 -1.98 -1.90 16.49
CA SER A 164 -0.86 -1.00 16.79
C SER A 164 -0.50 -0.12 15.59
N ALA A 165 -0.40 -0.69 14.38
CA ALA A 165 -0.12 0.06 13.16
C ALA A 165 -1.20 1.11 12.87
N LEU A 166 -2.49 0.75 13.01
CA LEU A 166 -3.61 1.67 12.82
C LEU A 166 -3.64 2.77 13.87
N THR A 167 -3.27 2.48 15.11
CA THR A 167 -3.16 3.48 16.18
C THR A 167 -2.05 4.49 15.89
N ILE A 168 -0.87 4.01 15.47
CA ILE A 168 0.24 4.88 15.06
C ILE A 168 -0.18 5.74 13.87
N LEU A 169 -0.80 5.12 12.85
CA LEU A 169 -1.27 5.80 11.65
C LEU A 169 -2.28 6.90 11.99
N LYS A 170 -3.29 6.60 12.82
CA LYS A 170 -4.31 7.56 13.26
C LYS A 170 -3.70 8.81 13.89
N ASN A 171 -2.62 8.64 14.65
CA ASN A 171 -1.95 9.75 15.36
C ASN A 171 -0.85 10.43 14.53
N HIS A 172 -0.54 9.92 13.34
CA HIS A 172 0.50 10.47 12.49
C HIS A 172 0.07 11.82 11.88
N PRO A 173 0.93 12.88 11.88
CA PRO A 173 0.56 14.19 11.35
C PRO A 173 0.05 14.19 9.92
N ALA A 174 0.67 13.40 9.03
CA ALA A 174 0.23 13.26 7.65
C ALA A 174 -1.19 12.67 7.54
N TRP A 175 -1.55 11.70 8.42
CA TRP A 175 -2.90 11.14 8.46
C TRP A 175 -3.91 12.17 8.94
N GLN A 176 -3.61 12.89 9.99
CA GLN A 176 -4.45 13.97 10.49
C GLN A 176 -4.68 15.06 9.43
N GLN A 177 -3.63 15.41 8.69
CA GLN A 177 -3.73 16.37 7.59
C GLN A 177 -4.72 15.90 6.50
N VAL A 178 -4.69 14.62 6.10
CA VAL A 178 -5.63 14.10 5.09
C VAL A 178 -7.05 13.92 5.65
N CYS A 179 -7.20 13.59 6.94
CA CYS A 179 -8.52 13.50 7.60
C CYS A 179 -9.22 14.87 7.66
N HIS A 180 -8.49 15.93 7.97
CA HIS A 180 -9.04 17.28 8.17
C HIS A 180 -9.02 18.16 6.92
N ARG A 181 -8.51 17.67 5.80
CA ARG A 181 -8.51 18.41 4.53
C ARG A 181 -9.97 18.65 4.09
N SER A 182 -10.39 19.92 4.04
CA SER A 182 -11.68 20.29 3.47
C SER A 182 -11.77 19.81 2.01
N ALA A 183 -12.95 19.36 1.58
CA ALA A 183 -13.18 19.09 0.16
C ALA A 183 -13.00 20.42 -0.61
N GLN A 184 -12.03 20.45 -1.51
CA GLN A 184 -11.85 21.53 -2.47
C GLN A 184 -12.71 21.28 -3.69
#